data_e6f2184936c5b0290762c2efadcfd399
#
_entry.id   e6f2184936c5b0290762c2efadcfd399
#
_cell.length_a   1.000
_cell.length_b   1.000
_cell.length_c   1.000
_cell.angle_alpha   90.00
_cell.angle_beta   90.00
_cell.angle_gamma   90.00
#
_symmetry.space_group_name_H-M   'P 1'
#
loop_
_entity.id
_entity.type
_entity.pdbx_description
1 polymer ?
#
loop_
_entity_poly.entity_id
_entity_poly.type
_entity_poly.pdbx_seq_one_letter_code
_entity_poly.pdbx_strand_id
1 'polypeptide(L)' 'MTLHTETALDESRRIFDLCDLNGDGLIDPDEFHVLLKVLDGNVSRAECLLDFEVADTAGDGYIEFKEFVTWWTN' A
#
# COMPACT_ATOMS: atom_id res chain seq x y z
N MET A 1 -11.03 -18.18 16.25
CA MET A 1 -11.29 -17.52 15.90
C MET A 1 -11.18 -17.17 14.65
N THR A 2 -11.58 -16.91 14.06
CA THR A 2 -11.74 -16.82 12.92
C THR A 2 -11.73 -15.58 12.34
N LEU A 3 -11.05 -14.76 12.64
CA LEU A 3 -11.05 -13.53 12.17
C LEU A 3 -10.08 -13.30 11.12
N HIS A 4 -9.40 -14.31 10.64
CA HIS A 4 -8.29 -14.08 9.77
C HIS A 4 -8.67 -13.46 8.45
N THR A 5 -9.79 -13.81 7.90
CA THR A 5 -10.17 -13.28 6.61
C THR A 5 -10.54 -11.83 6.69
N GLU A 6 -11.22 -11.47 7.75
CA GLU A 6 -11.56 -10.09 7.92
C GLU A 6 -10.36 -9.30 8.31
N THR A 7 -9.45 -9.91 9.03
CA THR A 7 -8.26 -9.24 9.51
C THR A 7 -7.39 -8.72 8.36
N ALA A 8 -7.27 -9.49 7.29
CA ALA A 8 -6.43 -9.07 6.18
C ALA A 8 -6.96 -7.79 5.56
N LEU A 9 -8.27 -7.70 5.37
CA LEU A 9 -8.86 -6.50 4.79
C LEU A 9 -8.79 -5.34 5.77
N ASP A 10 -9.02 -5.59 7.05
CA ASP A 10 -8.97 -4.55 8.05
C ASP A 10 -7.55 -4.00 8.19
N GLU A 11 -6.56 -4.86 8.14
CA GLU A 11 -5.17 -4.42 8.22
C GLU A 11 -4.80 -3.58 7.01
N SER A 12 -5.19 -4.00 5.82
CA SER A 12 -4.86 -3.25 4.63
C SER A 12 -5.49 -1.86 4.67
N ARG A 13 -6.72 -1.78 5.16
CA ARG A 13 -7.40 -0.49 5.26
C ARG A 13 -6.72 0.40 6.27
N ARG A 14 -6.33 -0.16 7.39
CA ARG A 14 -5.67 0.61 8.44
C ARG A 14 -4.33 1.13 7.96
N ILE A 15 -3.57 0.29 7.28
CA ILE A 15 -2.26 0.68 6.76
C ILE A 15 -2.42 1.72 5.66
N PHE A 16 -3.40 1.53 4.79
CA PHE A 16 -3.66 2.49 3.72
C PHE A 16 -3.98 3.86 4.33
N ASP A 17 -4.84 3.90 5.34
CA ASP A 17 -5.22 5.15 5.98
C ASP A 17 -4.03 5.83 6.64
N LEU A 18 -3.13 5.05 7.25
CA LEU A 18 -1.95 5.61 7.87
C LEU A 18 -1.01 6.23 6.84
N CYS A 19 -0.99 5.70 5.63
CA CYS A 19 -0.08 6.19 4.61
C CYS A 19 -0.70 7.27 3.73
N ASP A 20 -2.02 7.37 3.73
CA ASP A 20 -2.71 8.37 2.93
C ASP A 20 -2.73 9.67 3.73
N LEU A 21 -1.62 10.35 3.75
CA LEU A 21 -1.45 11.52 4.58
C LEU A 21 -2.35 12.68 4.18
N ASN A 22 -2.70 12.74 2.91
CA ASN A 22 -3.57 13.80 2.43
C ASN A 22 -5.03 13.51 2.63
N GLY A 23 -5.38 12.27 2.87
CA GLY A 23 -6.78 11.88 3.01
C GLY A 23 -7.55 11.93 1.72
N ASP A 24 -6.85 11.80 0.58
CA ASP A 24 -7.51 11.88 -0.72
C ASP A 24 -7.84 10.52 -1.32
N GLY A 25 -7.57 9.46 -0.58
CA GLY A 25 -7.86 8.11 -1.05
C GLY A 25 -6.84 7.54 -2.02
N LEU A 26 -5.71 8.23 -2.18
CA LEU A 26 -4.66 7.80 -3.10
C LEU A 26 -3.32 7.80 -2.39
N ILE A 27 -2.45 6.90 -2.78
CA ILE A 27 -1.09 6.83 -2.24
C ILE A 27 -0.13 7.18 -3.36
N ASP A 28 0.73 8.16 -3.15
CA ASP A 28 1.76 8.52 -4.12
C ASP A 28 3.05 7.75 -3.81
N PRO A 29 4.08 7.82 -4.68
CA PRO A 29 5.30 7.06 -4.45
C PRO A 29 6.00 7.36 -3.13
N ASP A 30 5.96 8.59 -2.67
CA ASP A 30 6.60 8.94 -1.40
C ASP A 30 5.86 8.32 -0.23
N GLU A 31 4.53 8.38 -0.24
CA GLU A 31 3.72 7.75 0.79
C GLU A 31 3.91 6.24 0.78
N PHE A 32 4.02 5.66 -0.41
CA PHE A 32 4.24 4.22 -0.53
C PHE A 32 5.60 3.82 0.04
N HIS A 33 6.60 4.67 -0.14
CA HIS A 33 7.92 4.39 0.41
C HIS A 33 7.87 4.38 1.94
N VAL A 34 7.13 5.31 2.54
CA VAL A 34 6.94 5.32 3.98
C VAL A 34 6.25 4.03 4.44
N LEU A 35 5.24 3.61 3.71
CA LEU A 35 4.53 2.38 4.02
C LEU A 35 5.48 1.18 4.00
N LEU A 36 6.27 1.04 2.96
CA LEU A 36 7.18 -0.09 2.85
C LEU A 36 8.26 -0.07 3.92
N LYS A 37 8.70 1.12 4.32
CA LYS A 37 9.67 1.21 5.39
C LYS A 37 9.09 0.76 6.72
N VAL A 38 7.80 0.99 6.94
CA VAL A 38 7.14 0.52 8.14
C VAL A 38 7.02 -1.00 8.11
N LEU A 39 6.72 -1.57 6.93
CA LEU A 39 6.55 -3.02 6.81
C LEU A 39 7.89 -3.75 6.77
N ASP A 40 8.89 -3.14 6.11
CA ASP A 40 10.18 -3.77 5.94
C ASP A 40 11.22 -2.66 5.97
N GLY A 41 11.87 -2.46 7.08
CA GLY A 41 12.79 -1.36 7.27
C GLY A 41 13.98 -1.34 6.35
N ASN A 42 14.22 -2.44 5.61
CA ASN A 42 15.37 -2.53 4.74
C ASN A 42 15.06 -2.29 3.27
N VAL A 43 13.85 -1.86 2.95
CA VAL A 43 13.48 -1.66 1.57
C VAL A 43 14.26 -0.47 0.99
N SER A 44 14.80 -0.61 -0.21
CA SER A 44 15.49 0.48 -0.88
C SER A 44 14.48 1.27 -1.70
N ARG A 45 14.88 2.46 -2.10
CA ARG A 45 14.01 3.30 -2.92
C ARG A 45 13.74 2.65 -4.27
N ALA A 46 14.75 1.99 -4.84
CA ALA A 46 14.58 1.31 -6.12
C ALA A 46 13.56 0.18 -6.00
N GLU A 47 13.63 -0.60 -4.93
CA GLU A 47 12.67 -1.65 -4.71
C GLU A 47 11.27 -1.09 -4.49
N CYS A 48 11.18 0.02 -3.78
CA CYS A 48 9.91 0.66 -3.55
C CYS A 48 9.27 1.11 -4.86
N LEU A 49 10.05 1.67 -5.76
CA LEU A 49 9.52 2.11 -7.05
C LEU A 49 9.05 0.94 -7.90
N LEU A 50 9.76 -0.19 -7.84
CA LEU A 50 9.33 -1.36 -8.57
C LEU A 50 8.01 -1.90 -8.01
N ASP A 51 7.90 -1.96 -6.70
CA ASP A 51 6.67 -2.42 -6.08
C ASP A 51 5.52 -1.47 -6.37
N PHE A 52 5.81 -0.18 -6.41
CA PHE A 52 4.80 0.83 -6.74
C PHE A 52 4.24 0.58 -8.15
N GLU A 53 5.12 0.29 -9.11
CA GLU A 53 4.68 0.01 -10.46
C GLU A 53 3.79 -1.21 -10.52
N VAL A 54 4.11 -2.22 -9.76
CA VAL A 54 3.31 -3.44 -9.72
C VAL A 54 1.93 -3.15 -9.11
N ALA A 55 1.89 -2.35 -8.06
CA ALA A 55 0.63 -2.04 -7.38
C ALA A 55 -0.24 -1.08 -8.18
N ASP A 56 0.39 -0.16 -8.91
CA ASP A 56 -0.33 0.86 -9.68
C ASP A 56 -0.74 0.29 -11.02
N THR A 57 -1.76 -0.54 -11.03
CA THR A 57 -2.18 -1.23 -12.24
C THR A 57 -2.81 -0.29 -13.25
N ALA A 58 -3.33 0.83 -12.81
CA ALA A 58 -3.92 1.80 -13.73
C ALA A 58 -2.86 2.67 -14.39
N GLY A 59 -1.67 2.74 -13.80
CA GLY A 59 -0.59 3.51 -14.39
C GLY A 59 -0.79 5.00 -14.31
N ASP A 60 -1.54 5.47 -13.30
CA ASP A 60 -1.83 6.90 -13.19
C ASP A 60 -0.91 7.60 -12.19
N GLY A 61 0.05 6.91 -11.63
CA GLY A 61 0.99 7.50 -10.69
C GLY A 61 0.52 7.49 -9.25
N TYR A 62 -0.62 6.87 -8.98
CA TYR A 62 -1.18 6.79 -7.64
C TYR A 62 -1.77 5.40 -7.42
N ILE A 63 -1.81 4.97 -6.17
CA ILE A 63 -2.40 3.69 -5.82
C ILE A 63 -3.72 3.95 -5.09
N GLU A 64 -4.82 3.45 -5.65
CA GLU A 64 -6.12 3.51 -5.00
C GLU A 64 -6.23 2.37 -4.02
N PHE A 65 -7.18 2.47 -3.08
CA PHE A 65 -7.36 1.43 -2.08
C PHE A 65 -7.59 0.06 -2.73
N LYS A 66 -8.35 0.01 -3.79
CA LYS A 66 -8.62 -1.23 -4.49
C LYS A 66 -7.33 -1.85 -5.04
N GLU A 67 -6.47 -1.03 -5.62
CA GLU A 67 -5.18 -1.50 -6.11
C GLU A 67 -4.29 -1.94 -4.95
N PHE A 68 -4.32 -1.21 -3.85
CA PHE A 68 -3.52 -1.54 -2.69
C PHE A 68 -3.94 -2.89 -2.11
N VAL A 69 -5.24 -3.13 -1.99
CA VAL A 69 -5.74 -4.40 -1.45
C VAL A 69 -5.30 -5.56 -2.34
N THR A 70 -5.39 -5.39 -3.65
CA THR A 70 -4.98 -6.43 -4.58
C THR A 70 -3.49 -6.74 -4.41
N TRP A 71 -2.67 -5.71 -4.29
CA TRP A 71 -1.24 -5.88 -4.08
C TRP A 71 -0.96 -6.53 -2.72
N TRP A 72 -1.67 -6.08 -1.70
CA TRP A 72 -1.45 -6.51 -0.32
C TRP A 72 -1.79 -8.00 -0.15
N THR A 73 -2.85 -8.45 -0.77
CA THR A 73 -3.31 -9.82 -0.60
C THR A 73 -2.74 -10.79 -1.62
N ASN A 74 -1.95 -10.32 -2.53
CA ASN A 74 -1.46 -11.17 -3.61
C ASN A 74 -0.23 -12.00 -3.24
#